data_b28d91e784fc8a108722950cd323cb52
#
_entry.id   b28d91e784fc8a108722950cd323cb52
#
_cell.length_a   1.000
_cell.length_b   1.000
_cell.length_c   1.000
_cell.angle_alpha   90.00
_cell.angle_beta   90.00
_cell.angle_gamma   90.00
#
_symmetry.space_group_name_H-M   'P 1'
#
loop_
_entity.id
_entity.type
_entity.pdbx_description
1 polymer ?
#
loop_
_entity_poly.entity_id
_entity_poly.type
_entity_poly.pdbx_seq_one_letter_code
_entity_poly.pdbx_strand_id
1 'polypeptide(L)'
;MNNLCADVGYRSINHYGEQLCGDHVDVVEQGENSTVIVLADGLGSGVKASILSTLTSKIISTMMSEGLTLEDCVETIAATLPICSVRGVAYSTFTIIHLINNETAELMQFDNPLVILIRDGEHYEYKKTELNIGGKKIYNSTVQLRENDVFIAMSDGCPHAGIGTLYNFGWKRSDIITFMEPLAMAGYTAKTLSTLLIEECNNLYRDQPGDDATACVVRIRRRSPMNLMFGPPSNRDDCDRMMSLFFSKEGKHIVCGGTTSTIAAKFLHKPLIASLDFVEADVPPIAKIEGVDLVTEGVITINKVLEYAKDYLGDNKEYEKWSIKNDGASQICRLLFEEATDINFFVGRAVNPAHQNPELPINFNIKMNLVEELSKCLRQIGRAHV
;
A
#
# COMPACT_ATOMS: atom_id res chain seq x y z
N MET A 1 9.44 -15.19 -16.33
CA MET A 1 9.33 -14.40 -15.09
C MET A 1 7.90 -14.51 -14.60
N ASN A 2 7.73 -14.73 -13.32
CA ASN A 2 6.41 -14.74 -12.71
C ASN A 2 5.84 -13.31 -12.75
N ASN A 3 4.61 -13.13 -13.26
CA ASN A 3 3.96 -11.82 -13.37
C ASN A 3 3.21 -11.43 -12.07
N LEU A 4 3.66 -11.96 -10.94
CA LEU A 4 3.11 -11.64 -9.62
C LEU A 4 3.86 -10.50 -8.95
N CYS A 5 3.17 -9.78 -8.08
CA CYS A 5 3.73 -8.77 -7.19
C CYS A 5 2.95 -8.76 -5.86
N ALA A 6 3.54 -8.17 -4.85
CA ALA A 6 2.92 -7.96 -3.56
C ALA A 6 2.26 -6.58 -3.48
N ASP A 7 1.04 -6.52 -2.98
CA ASP A 7 0.37 -5.32 -2.49
C ASP A 7 0.41 -5.38 -0.97
N VAL A 8 1.10 -4.45 -0.33
CA VAL A 8 1.31 -4.44 1.12
C VAL A 8 0.58 -3.26 1.74
N GLY A 9 -0.19 -3.52 2.77
CA GLY A 9 -0.89 -2.48 3.51
C GLY A 9 -0.96 -2.82 5.00
N TYR A 10 -0.84 -1.80 5.83
CA TYR A 10 -0.95 -1.97 7.28
C TYR A 10 -1.69 -0.80 7.92
N ARG A 11 -2.28 -1.07 9.07
CA ARG A 11 -2.96 -0.09 9.92
C ARG A 11 -2.74 -0.47 11.39
N SER A 12 -2.65 0.56 12.24
CA SER A 12 -2.51 0.41 13.69
C SER A 12 -3.49 1.31 14.42
N ILE A 13 -3.88 0.88 15.63
CA ILE A 13 -4.52 1.73 16.67
C ILE A 13 -3.69 1.63 17.94
N ASN A 14 -3.57 2.74 18.65
CA ASN A 14 -2.79 2.81 19.88
C ASN A 14 -3.59 2.34 21.07
N HIS A 15 -2.92 1.80 22.07
CA HIS A 15 -3.48 1.64 23.42
C HIS A 15 -4.14 2.94 23.88
N TYR A 16 -5.32 2.84 24.48
CA TYR A 16 -6.10 4.01 24.94
C TYR A 16 -5.28 4.89 25.87
N GLY A 17 -5.20 6.17 25.55
CA GLY A 17 -4.43 7.18 26.30
C GLY A 17 -2.97 7.31 25.89
N GLU A 18 -2.44 6.43 25.04
CA GLU A 18 -1.08 6.55 24.50
C GLU A 18 -1.06 7.33 23.17
N GLN A 19 0.03 8.07 22.95
CA GLN A 19 0.21 8.87 21.73
C GLN A 19 0.94 8.11 20.62
N LEU A 20 1.71 7.07 20.98
CA LEU A 20 2.50 6.26 20.07
C LEU A 20 2.07 4.80 20.18
N CYS A 21 1.99 4.14 19.03
CA CYS A 21 1.78 2.71 18.95
C CYS A 21 3.04 1.97 19.41
N GLY A 22 2.85 0.95 20.24
CA GLY A 22 3.90 0.02 20.64
C GLY A 22 4.33 -0.93 19.52
N ASP A 23 3.49 -1.09 18.49
CA ASP A 23 3.77 -1.90 17.32
C ASP A 23 4.45 -1.09 16.22
N HIS A 24 5.20 -1.78 15.36
CA HIS A 24 5.80 -1.16 14.18
C HIS A 24 5.86 -2.14 13.00
N VAL A 25 5.49 -1.65 11.82
CA VAL A 25 5.66 -2.39 10.57
C VAL A 25 6.74 -1.73 9.73
N ASP A 26 7.70 -2.52 9.29
CA ASP A 26 8.72 -2.09 8.33
C ASP A 26 8.67 -2.93 7.05
N VAL A 27 8.81 -2.26 5.92
CA VAL A 27 8.76 -2.87 4.58
C VAL A 27 9.99 -2.43 3.82
N VAL A 28 10.82 -3.37 3.41
CA VAL A 28 12.03 -3.12 2.63
C VAL A 28 11.99 -3.93 1.35
N GLU A 29 12.04 -3.23 0.22
CA GLU A 29 12.15 -3.86 -1.10
C GLU A 29 13.61 -4.27 -1.36
N GLN A 30 13.78 -5.49 -1.86
CA GLN A 30 15.07 -6.06 -2.27
C GLN A 30 15.05 -6.32 -3.77
N GLY A 31 15.54 -5.35 -4.53
CA GLY A 31 15.41 -5.34 -5.99
C GLY A 31 13.95 -5.22 -6.44
N GLU A 32 13.63 -5.79 -7.60
CA GLU A 32 12.30 -5.62 -8.22
C GLU A 32 11.27 -6.69 -7.79
N ASN A 33 11.70 -7.79 -7.19
CA ASN A 33 10.86 -8.98 -7.04
C ASN A 33 10.92 -9.61 -5.65
N SER A 34 11.63 -9.03 -4.71
CA SER A 34 11.72 -9.54 -3.33
C SER A 34 11.41 -8.42 -2.34
N THR A 35 10.76 -8.76 -1.24
CA THR A 35 10.34 -7.79 -0.23
C THR A 35 10.41 -8.43 1.16
N VAL A 36 11.01 -7.75 2.10
CA VAL A 36 11.02 -8.13 3.52
C VAL A 36 10.02 -7.26 4.26
N ILE A 37 9.01 -7.87 4.85
CA ILE A 37 7.97 -7.22 5.66
C ILE A 37 8.12 -7.72 7.09
N VAL A 38 8.24 -6.81 8.05
CA VAL A 38 8.41 -7.14 9.46
C VAL A 38 7.37 -6.39 10.28
N LEU A 39 6.51 -7.13 10.97
CA LEU A 39 5.67 -6.62 12.04
C LEU A 39 6.35 -6.95 13.37
N ALA A 40 6.66 -5.95 14.15
CA ALA A 40 7.21 -6.10 15.50
C ALA A 40 6.27 -5.45 16.50
N ASP A 41 6.06 -6.12 17.62
CA ASP A 41 5.27 -5.63 18.75
C ASP A 41 6.23 -5.47 19.96
N GLY A 42 6.26 -4.27 20.51
CA GLY A 42 7.13 -3.88 21.61
C GLY A 42 6.50 -4.18 22.95
N LEU A 43 7.24 -4.75 23.87
CA LEU A 43 6.74 -5.10 25.21
C LEU A 43 6.21 -3.88 25.96
N GLY A 44 4.92 -3.90 26.30
CA GLY A 44 4.20 -2.84 26.99
C GLY A 44 3.53 -1.88 26.02
N SER A 45 3.37 -0.60 26.37
CA SER A 45 2.75 0.42 25.53
C SER A 45 3.53 1.72 25.52
N GLY A 46 3.16 2.61 24.60
CA GLY A 46 3.73 3.97 24.49
C GLY A 46 5.17 4.01 24.02
N VAL A 47 5.91 5.05 24.44
CA VAL A 47 7.23 5.40 23.87
C VAL A 47 8.25 4.26 23.94
N LYS A 48 8.32 3.52 25.03
CA LYS A 48 9.31 2.42 25.19
C LYS A 48 9.01 1.26 24.25
N ALA A 49 7.76 0.85 24.17
CA ALA A 49 7.32 -0.21 23.26
C ALA A 49 7.57 0.21 21.81
N SER A 50 7.20 1.44 21.45
CA SER A 50 7.43 2.01 20.12
C SER A 50 8.92 2.01 19.71
N ILE A 51 9.83 2.37 20.62
CA ILE A 51 11.28 2.31 20.35
C ILE A 51 11.73 0.85 20.13
N LEU A 52 11.29 -0.08 20.97
CA LEU A 52 11.68 -1.49 20.86
C LEU A 52 11.18 -2.11 19.53
N SER A 53 9.93 -1.93 19.20
CA SER A 53 9.34 -2.46 17.97
C SER A 53 9.98 -1.84 16.72
N THR A 54 10.21 -0.51 16.74
CA THR A 54 10.88 0.19 15.63
C THR A 54 12.30 -0.33 15.42
N LEU A 55 13.10 -0.47 16.49
CA LEU A 55 14.46 -0.98 16.37
C LEU A 55 14.48 -2.44 15.92
N THR A 56 13.59 -3.27 16.47
CA THR A 56 13.48 -4.69 16.09
C THR A 56 13.14 -4.83 14.61
N SER A 57 12.09 -4.18 14.15
CA SER A 57 11.66 -4.28 12.76
C SER A 57 12.72 -3.73 11.79
N LYS A 58 13.36 -2.60 12.11
CA LYS A 58 14.42 -2.01 11.29
C LYS A 58 15.68 -2.86 11.21
N ILE A 59 16.12 -3.45 12.34
CA ILE A 59 17.28 -4.36 12.35
C ILE A 59 16.97 -5.56 11.45
N ILE A 60 15.84 -6.23 11.67
CA ILE A 60 15.48 -7.43 10.91
C ILE A 60 15.34 -7.11 9.42
N SER A 61 14.53 -6.12 9.06
CA SER A 61 14.25 -5.80 7.67
C SER A 61 15.50 -5.42 6.89
N THR A 62 16.37 -4.59 7.51
CA THR A 62 17.62 -4.16 6.88
C THR A 62 18.61 -5.32 6.75
N MET A 63 18.84 -6.09 7.80
CA MET A 63 19.79 -7.19 7.75
C MET A 63 19.35 -8.28 6.76
N MET A 64 18.07 -8.65 6.76
CA MET A 64 17.54 -9.65 5.83
C MET A 64 17.53 -9.16 4.38
N SER A 65 17.25 -7.88 4.14
CA SER A 65 17.33 -7.32 2.78
C SER A 65 18.75 -7.31 2.21
N GLU A 66 19.76 -7.28 3.09
CA GLU A 66 21.18 -7.42 2.74
C GLU A 66 21.66 -8.91 2.67
N GLY A 67 20.73 -9.85 2.86
CA GLY A 67 21.01 -11.28 2.73
C GLY A 67 21.58 -11.96 3.98
N LEU A 68 21.52 -11.30 5.16
CA LEU A 68 21.90 -11.91 6.43
C LEU A 68 20.82 -12.89 6.91
N THR A 69 21.23 -13.84 7.73
CA THR A 69 20.33 -14.88 8.25
C THR A 69 19.45 -14.37 9.38
N LEU A 70 18.37 -15.10 9.68
CA LEU A 70 17.54 -14.79 10.84
C LEU A 70 18.32 -14.97 12.15
N GLU A 71 19.24 -15.93 12.21
CA GLU A 71 20.15 -16.14 13.34
C GLU A 71 20.98 -14.88 13.63
N ASP A 72 21.60 -14.30 12.60
CA ASP A 72 22.37 -13.04 12.72
C ASP A 72 21.49 -11.89 13.22
N CYS A 73 20.24 -11.80 12.74
CA CYS A 73 19.28 -10.79 13.19
C CYS A 73 18.94 -10.96 14.67
N VAL A 74 18.61 -12.18 15.10
CA VAL A 74 18.25 -12.47 16.50
C VAL A 74 19.42 -12.21 17.44
N GLU A 75 20.64 -12.59 17.07
CA GLU A 75 21.85 -12.30 17.83
C GLU A 75 22.11 -10.79 17.95
N THR A 76 21.94 -10.05 16.85
CA THR A 76 22.10 -8.58 16.83
C THR A 76 21.06 -7.91 17.74
N ILE A 77 19.81 -8.34 17.69
CA ILE A 77 18.74 -7.84 18.57
C ILE A 77 19.07 -8.11 20.02
N ALA A 78 19.49 -9.34 20.33
CA ALA A 78 19.85 -9.74 21.70
C ALA A 78 21.03 -8.93 22.24
N ALA A 79 21.99 -8.56 21.41
CA ALA A 79 23.14 -7.76 21.79
C ALA A 79 22.86 -6.25 21.88
N THR A 80 21.86 -5.76 21.14
CA THR A 80 21.63 -4.31 20.94
C THR A 80 20.51 -3.78 21.82
N LEU A 81 19.43 -4.55 22.00
CA LEU A 81 18.25 -4.07 22.73
C LEU A 81 18.42 -4.26 24.26
N PRO A 82 17.96 -3.26 25.04
CA PRO A 82 18.04 -3.33 26.48
C PRO A 82 17.17 -4.46 27.04
N ILE A 83 17.74 -5.23 27.95
CA ILE A 83 17.04 -6.31 28.66
C ILE A 83 16.06 -5.69 29.66
N CYS A 84 14.79 -6.11 29.63
CA CYS A 84 13.81 -5.72 30.63
C CYS A 84 14.24 -6.27 32.02
N SER A 85 14.51 -5.37 32.96
CA SER A 85 14.99 -5.73 34.32
C SER A 85 13.97 -6.55 35.12
N VAL A 86 12.69 -6.52 34.76
CA VAL A 86 11.60 -7.20 35.47
C VAL A 86 11.37 -8.63 34.93
N ARG A 87 11.55 -8.86 33.63
CA ARG A 87 11.30 -10.17 33.00
C ARG A 87 12.53 -10.86 32.46
N GLY A 88 13.71 -10.25 32.59
CA GLY A 88 15.00 -10.83 32.18
C GLY A 88 15.15 -10.98 30.65
N VAL A 89 14.35 -10.29 29.87
CA VAL A 89 14.27 -10.47 28.43
C VAL A 89 14.16 -9.12 27.73
N ALA A 90 14.95 -8.92 26.67
CA ALA A 90 14.75 -7.81 25.74
C ALA A 90 13.72 -8.28 24.70
N TYR A 91 12.53 -7.68 24.67
CA TYR A 91 11.52 -8.20 23.76
C TYR A 91 10.80 -7.15 22.97
N SER A 92 10.86 -7.45 21.73
CA SER A 92 9.77 -7.29 20.79
C SER A 92 9.46 -8.67 20.23
N THR A 93 8.20 -9.05 20.15
CA THR A 93 7.76 -10.17 19.34
C THR A 93 7.84 -9.77 17.89
N PHE A 94 7.88 -10.69 16.94
CA PHE A 94 7.93 -10.33 15.54
C PHE A 94 7.30 -11.38 14.63
N THR A 95 6.80 -10.89 13.50
CA THR A 95 6.39 -11.67 12.34
C THR A 95 7.11 -11.14 11.12
N ILE A 96 7.80 -12.02 10.40
CA ILE A 96 8.48 -11.70 9.15
C ILE A 96 7.76 -12.42 8.02
N ILE A 97 7.44 -11.67 6.96
CA ILE A 97 7.00 -12.20 5.67
C ILE A 97 8.08 -11.80 4.66
N HIS A 98 8.92 -12.75 4.27
CA HIS A 98 9.96 -12.53 3.27
C HIS A 98 9.50 -13.11 1.93
N LEU A 99 9.17 -12.24 1.00
CA LEU A 99 8.80 -12.60 -0.36
C LEU A 99 10.05 -12.68 -1.22
N ILE A 100 10.29 -13.84 -1.83
CA ILE A 100 11.48 -14.12 -2.61
C ILE A 100 11.07 -14.32 -4.07
N ASN A 101 11.60 -13.47 -4.95
CA ASN A 101 11.38 -13.50 -6.40
C ASN A 101 9.89 -13.48 -6.82
N ASN A 102 9.00 -13.00 -5.94
CA ASN A 102 7.54 -13.10 -6.12
C ASN A 102 7.05 -14.54 -6.40
N GLU A 103 7.79 -15.54 -5.96
CA GLU A 103 7.47 -16.97 -6.13
C GLU A 103 7.21 -17.66 -4.80
N THR A 104 7.92 -17.27 -3.77
CA THR A 104 7.88 -17.94 -2.46
C THR A 104 7.75 -16.93 -1.35
N ALA A 105 6.95 -17.23 -0.33
CA ALA A 105 6.92 -16.54 0.95
C ALA A 105 7.58 -17.42 2.02
N GLU A 106 8.57 -16.88 2.71
CA GLU A 106 9.10 -17.42 3.96
C GLU A 106 8.46 -16.65 5.12
N LEU A 107 7.81 -17.38 6.03
CA LEU A 107 7.15 -16.83 7.21
C LEU A 107 7.96 -17.24 8.45
N MET A 108 8.45 -16.27 9.20
CA MET A 108 9.18 -16.50 10.46
C MET A 108 8.46 -15.74 11.57
N GLN A 109 8.00 -16.48 12.59
CA GLN A 109 7.05 -15.96 13.56
C GLN A 109 7.53 -16.27 14.98
N PHE A 110 7.72 -15.22 15.75
CA PHE A 110 8.12 -15.29 17.13
C PHE A 110 7.10 -14.59 18.02
N ASP A 111 6.39 -15.39 18.80
CA ASP A 111 5.46 -14.98 19.89
C ASP A 111 4.34 -14.01 19.49
N ASN A 112 4.12 -13.80 18.20
CA ASN A 112 2.96 -13.13 17.62
C ASN A 112 1.87 -14.13 17.21
N PRO A 113 0.62 -13.70 17.05
CA PRO A 113 -0.42 -14.53 16.42
C PRO A 113 0.04 -15.03 15.05
N LEU A 114 -0.16 -16.32 14.81
CA LEU A 114 0.28 -16.93 13.55
C LEU A 114 -0.41 -16.28 12.35
N VAL A 115 0.36 -16.00 11.30
CA VAL A 115 -0.14 -15.44 10.04
C VAL A 115 -1.32 -16.25 9.52
N ILE A 116 -2.39 -15.58 9.13
CA ILE A 116 -3.52 -16.17 8.43
C ILE A 116 -3.21 -16.10 6.93
N LEU A 117 -3.34 -17.21 6.24
CA LEU A 117 -3.31 -17.25 4.79
C LEU A 117 -4.71 -17.58 4.27
N ILE A 118 -5.27 -16.67 3.47
CA ILE A 118 -6.49 -16.90 2.71
C ILE A 118 -6.08 -17.16 1.27
N ARG A 119 -6.47 -18.31 0.73
CA ARG A 119 -6.19 -18.76 -0.62
C ARG A 119 -7.49 -19.23 -1.27
N ASP A 120 -7.76 -18.77 -2.48
CA ASP A 120 -9.01 -19.08 -3.19
C ASP A 120 -10.28 -18.73 -2.38
N GLY A 121 -10.18 -17.72 -1.51
CA GLY A 121 -11.28 -17.24 -0.66
C GLY A 121 -11.47 -17.97 0.66
N GLU A 122 -10.68 -18.99 0.95
CA GLU A 122 -10.77 -19.81 2.16
C GLU A 122 -9.44 -19.83 2.92
N HIS A 123 -9.52 -20.05 4.23
CA HIS A 123 -8.34 -20.21 5.08
C HIS A 123 -7.51 -21.41 4.65
N TYR A 124 -6.22 -21.18 4.40
CA TYR A 124 -5.27 -22.22 4.02
C TYR A 124 -4.28 -22.50 5.13
N GLU A 125 -4.27 -23.75 5.63
CA GLU A 125 -3.26 -24.20 6.60
C GLU A 125 -1.95 -24.55 5.89
N TYR A 126 -0.86 -23.92 6.32
CA TYR A 126 0.49 -24.16 5.83
C TYR A 126 1.35 -24.90 6.86
N LYS A 127 2.33 -25.67 6.36
CA LYS A 127 3.27 -26.41 7.21
C LYS A 127 4.14 -25.45 8.02
N LYS A 128 4.29 -25.74 9.31
CA LYS A 128 5.16 -25.00 10.24
C LYS A 128 6.25 -25.91 10.76
N THR A 129 7.48 -25.42 10.79
CA THR A 129 8.64 -26.07 11.41
C THR A 129 9.08 -25.21 12.58
N GLU A 130 9.36 -25.84 13.72
CA GLU A 130 9.85 -25.16 14.90
C GLU A 130 11.38 -25.08 14.84
N LEU A 131 11.91 -23.88 14.98
CA LEU A 131 13.33 -23.58 15.10
C LEU A 131 13.61 -23.06 16.52
N ASN A 132 14.77 -23.40 17.08
CA ASN A 132 15.22 -22.83 18.34
C ASN A 132 16.46 -21.97 18.04
N ILE A 133 16.31 -20.64 18.09
CA ILE A 133 17.37 -19.68 17.82
C ILE A 133 17.56 -18.82 19.05
N GLY A 134 18.77 -18.84 19.65
CA GLY A 134 19.09 -18.09 20.87
C GLY A 134 18.16 -18.41 22.05
N GLY A 135 17.71 -19.67 22.16
CA GLY A 135 16.75 -20.11 23.18
C GLY A 135 15.30 -19.69 22.93
N LYS A 136 14.99 -19.13 21.79
CA LYS A 136 13.65 -18.70 21.38
C LYS A 136 13.03 -19.68 20.39
N LYS A 137 11.76 -20.00 20.62
CA LYS A 137 10.96 -20.85 19.73
C LYS A 137 10.38 -20.02 18.60
N ILE A 138 10.87 -20.20 17.39
CA ILE A 138 10.46 -19.50 16.19
C ILE A 138 9.78 -20.50 15.25
N TYR A 139 8.62 -20.16 14.74
CA TYR A 139 7.95 -20.94 13.70
C TYR A 139 8.40 -20.46 12.32
N ASN A 140 8.94 -21.37 11.53
CA ASN A 140 9.32 -21.14 10.14
C ASN A 140 8.40 -21.90 9.20
N SER A 141 8.06 -21.28 8.06
CA SER A 141 7.21 -21.86 7.03
C SER A 141 7.60 -21.32 5.66
N THR A 142 7.53 -22.17 4.65
CA THR A 142 7.75 -21.79 3.25
C THR A 142 6.49 -22.09 2.46
N VAL A 143 5.97 -21.09 1.75
CA VAL A 143 4.74 -21.15 0.97
C VAL A 143 5.01 -20.69 -0.45
N GLN A 144 4.64 -21.52 -1.45
CA GLN A 144 4.61 -21.11 -2.85
C GLN A 144 3.47 -20.13 -3.08
N LEU A 145 3.79 -18.95 -3.63
CA LEU A 145 2.81 -17.90 -3.88
C LEU A 145 1.85 -18.27 -5.02
N ARG A 146 0.60 -17.86 -4.84
CA ARG A 146 -0.42 -17.90 -5.89
C ARG A 146 -1.08 -16.54 -6.01
N GLU A 147 -1.61 -16.27 -7.19
CA GLU A 147 -2.45 -15.08 -7.40
C GLU A 147 -3.64 -15.09 -6.44
N ASN A 148 -3.94 -13.94 -5.85
CA ASN A 148 -4.97 -13.72 -4.84
C ASN A 148 -4.70 -14.34 -3.46
N ASP A 149 -3.52 -14.88 -3.18
CA ASP A 149 -3.13 -15.18 -1.81
C ASP A 149 -3.17 -13.90 -0.96
N VAL A 150 -3.74 -14.00 0.24
CA VAL A 150 -3.79 -12.90 1.22
C VAL A 150 -3.17 -13.39 2.53
N PHE A 151 -2.01 -12.87 2.87
CA PHE A 151 -1.36 -13.11 4.15
C PHE A 151 -1.75 -11.98 5.11
N ILE A 152 -2.16 -12.33 6.32
CA ILE A 152 -2.56 -11.39 7.37
C ILE A 152 -1.70 -11.66 8.59
N ALA A 153 -0.74 -10.77 8.85
CA ALA A 153 0.01 -10.70 10.09
C ALA A 153 -0.66 -9.70 11.02
N MET A 154 -0.65 -9.98 12.32
CA MET A 154 -1.24 -9.10 13.32
C MET A 154 -0.50 -9.19 14.64
N SER A 155 -0.54 -8.12 15.45
CA SER A 155 -0.13 -8.16 16.85
C SER A 155 -1.23 -8.77 17.72
N ASP A 156 -0.89 -9.06 18.97
CA ASP A 156 -1.81 -9.73 19.90
C ASP A 156 -2.99 -8.86 20.33
N GLY A 157 -2.91 -7.54 20.17
CA GLY A 157 -4.04 -6.64 20.37
C GLY A 157 -5.23 -6.94 19.47
N CYS A 158 -5.04 -7.53 18.26
CA CYS A 158 -6.17 -7.92 17.43
C CYS A 158 -7.00 -9.07 18.06
N PRO A 159 -6.43 -10.24 18.43
CA PRO A 159 -7.18 -11.26 19.13
C PRO A 159 -7.62 -10.85 20.55
N HIS A 160 -6.98 -9.88 21.19
CA HIS A 160 -7.43 -9.35 22.48
C HIS A 160 -8.63 -8.39 22.37
N ALA A 161 -9.00 -7.95 21.17
CA ALA A 161 -10.12 -7.03 20.97
C ALA A 161 -11.40 -7.61 21.54
N GLY A 162 -12.14 -6.78 22.27
CA GLY A 162 -13.42 -7.15 22.89
C GLY A 162 -13.32 -7.92 24.20
N ILE A 163 -12.14 -8.18 24.75
CA ILE A 163 -11.98 -8.81 26.07
C ILE A 163 -12.67 -7.96 27.15
N GLY A 164 -13.49 -8.63 27.98
CA GLY A 164 -14.21 -7.99 29.07
C GLY A 164 -15.40 -7.11 28.63
N THR A 165 -15.68 -7.01 27.32
CA THR A 165 -16.81 -6.25 26.78
C THR A 165 -17.80 -7.14 26.03
N LEU A 166 -17.45 -7.57 24.82
CA LEU A 166 -18.28 -8.41 23.94
C LEU A 166 -17.89 -9.88 24.02
N TYR A 167 -16.65 -10.18 24.32
CA TYR A 167 -16.09 -11.53 24.37
C TYR A 167 -15.39 -11.80 25.71
N ASN A 168 -15.60 -13.00 26.28
CA ASN A 168 -14.88 -13.40 27.51
C ASN A 168 -13.38 -13.64 27.25
N PHE A 169 -13.02 -14.07 26.04
CA PHE A 169 -11.67 -14.50 25.66
C PHE A 169 -11.12 -13.76 24.44
N GLY A 170 -11.68 -12.58 24.11
CA GLY A 170 -11.28 -11.81 22.94
C GLY A 170 -11.83 -12.34 21.61
N TRP A 171 -11.39 -11.71 20.53
CA TRP A 171 -11.78 -12.03 19.16
C TRP A 171 -10.95 -13.21 18.65
N LYS A 172 -11.50 -14.39 18.68
CA LYS A 172 -10.77 -15.62 18.36
C LYS A 172 -10.25 -15.58 16.93
N ARG A 173 -9.09 -16.20 16.71
CA ARG A 173 -8.50 -16.38 15.38
C ARG A 173 -9.51 -16.91 14.34
N SER A 174 -10.37 -17.88 14.72
CA SER A 174 -11.42 -18.41 13.84
C SER A 174 -12.41 -17.35 13.37
N ASP A 175 -12.74 -16.41 14.27
CA ASP A 175 -13.73 -15.37 14.01
C ASP A 175 -13.12 -14.29 13.12
N ILE A 176 -11.82 -13.97 13.33
CA ILE A 176 -11.04 -13.11 12.44
C ILE A 176 -10.96 -13.70 11.04
N ILE A 177 -10.71 -15.00 10.91
CA ILE A 177 -10.70 -15.69 9.61
C ILE A 177 -12.05 -15.55 8.93
N THR A 178 -13.14 -15.87 9.62
CA THR A 178 -14.51 -15.78 9.07
C THR A 178 -14.86 -14.35 8.65
N PHE A 179 -14.38 -13.33 9.37
CA PHE A 179 -14.55 -11.94 9.01
C PHE A 179 -13.76 -11.54 7.75
N MET A 180 -12.52 -12.04 7.62
CA MET A 180 -11.61 -11.66 6.55
C MET A 180 -11.82 -12.40 5.22
N GLU A 181 -12.35 -13.63 5.24
CA GLU A 181 -12.58 -14.44 4.01
C GLU A 181 -13.43 -13.71 2.96
N PRO A 182 -14.65 -13.21 3.28
CA PRO A 182 -15.47 -12.49 2.30
C PRO A 182 -14.83 -11.19 1.82
N LEU A 183 -14.08 -10.49 2.67
CA LEU A 183 -13.39 -9.26 2.31
C LEU A 183 -12.23 -9.53 1.33
N ALA A 184 -11.47 -10.60 1.55
CA ALA A 184 -10.42 -11.02 0.64
C ALA A 184 -10.98 -11.41 -0.75
N MET A 185 -12.13 -12.10 -0.78
CA MET A 185 -12.84 -12.45 -2.02
C MET A 185 -13.37 -11.22 -2.77
N ALA A 186 -13.80 -10.18 -2.05
CA ALA A 186 -14.31 -8.95 -2.66
C ALA A 186 -13.25 -8.17 -3.44
N GLY A 187 -11.98 -8.56 -3.34
CA GLY A 187 -10.90 -7.98 -4.14
C GLY A 187 -10.30 -6.70 -3.59
N TYR A 188 -10.58 -6.35 -2.33
CA TYR A 188 -10.01 -5.16 -1.70
C TYR A 188 -8.49 -5.17 -1.67
N THR A 189 -7.88 -3.98 -1.71
CA THR A 189 -6.43 -3.80 -1.58
C THR A 189 -5.94 -4.22 -0.19
N ALA A 190 -4.66 -4.51 -0.06
CA ALA A 190 -4.06 -4.84 1.23
C ALA A 190 -4.26 -3.72 2.26
N LYS A 191 -4.19 -2.44 1.83
CA LYS A 191 -4.47 -1.29 2.70
C LYS A 191 -5.91 -1.27 3.19
N THR A 192 -6.89 -1.49 2.31
CA THR A 192 -8.30 -1.55 2.70
C THR A 192 -8.57 -2.71 3.64
N LEU A 193 -8.02 -3.90 3.34
CA LEU A 193 -8.17 -5.08 4.21
C LEU A 193 -7.60 -4.85 5.61
N SER A 194 -6.40 -4.27 5.72
CA SER A 194 -5.80 -3.95 7.02
C SER A 194 -6.61 -2.89 7.78
N THR A 195 -7.15 -1.90 7.07
CA THR A 195 -8.00 -0.86 7.67
C THR A 195 -9.28 -1.44 8.23
N LEU A 196 -10.01 -2.25 7.43
CA LEU A 196 -11.27 -2.88 7.88
C LEU A 196 -11.05 -3.81 9.10
N LEU A 197 -9.95 -4.56 9.12
CA LEU A 197 -9.62 -5.42 10.26
C LEU A 197 -9.39 -4.59 11.54
N ILE A 198 -8.64 -3.50 11.44
CA ILE A 198 -8.34 -2.64 12.60
C ILE A 198 -9.56 -1.81 13.03
N GLU A 199 -10.39 -1.37 12.11
CA GLU A 199 -11.67 -0.70 12.45
C GLU A 199 -12.59 -1.65 13.22
N GLU A 200 -12.66 -2.92 12.82
CA GLU A 200 -13.43 -3.90 13.61
C GLU A 200 -12.80 -4.15 14.98
N CYS A 201 -11.47 -4.23 15.10
CA CYS A 201 -10.82 -4.25 16.41
C CYS A 201 -11.22 -3.05 17.27
N ASN A 202 -11.19 -1.84 16.71
CA ASN A 202 -11.57 -0.61 17.42
C ASN A 202 -13.04 -0.63 17.88
N ASN A 203 -13.96 -1.11 17.02
CA ASN A 203 -15.35 -1.30 17.36
C ASN A 203 -15.53 -2.27 18.54
N LEU A 204 -14.80 -3.39 18.52
CA LEU A 204 -14.81 -4.38 19.60
C LEU A 204 -14.23 -3.83 20.90
N TYR A 205 -13.25 -2.95 20.84
CA TYR A 205 -12.70 -2.19 21.97
C TYR A 205 -13.59 -1.02 22.41
N ARG A 206 -14.65 -0.68 21.64
CA ARG A 206 -15.54 0.48 21.90
C ARG A 206 -14.75 1.80 21.94
N ASP A 207 -13.86 2.00 20.98
CA ASP A 207 -12.97 3.17 20.87
C ASP A 207 -12.01 3.36 22.07
N GLN A 208 -11.79 2.32 22.86
CA GLN A 208 -10.85 2.33 23.99
C GLN A 208 -9.97 1.08 23.94
N PRO A 209 -9.02 0.99 23.00
CA PRO A 209 -8.13 -0.15 22.88
C PRO A 209 -7.38 -0.43 24.17
N GLY A 210 -7.51 -1.65 24.68
CA GLY A 210 -6.79 -2.11 25.86
C GLY A 210 -5.35 -2.52 25.57
N ASP A 211 -4.98 -2.55 24.30
CA ASP A 211 -3.64 -2.83 23.79
C ASP A 211 -3.42 -2.14 22.46
N ASP A 212 -2.16 -1.98 22.06
CA ASP A 212 -1.80 -1.60 20.69
C ASP A 212 -2.24 -2.72 19.74
N ALA A 213 -2.91 -2.40 18.65
CA ALA A 213 -3.35 -3.40 17.70
C ALA A 213 -2.95 -3.01 16.27
N THR A 214 -2.20 -3.89 15.63
CA THR A 214 -1.71 -3.69 14.27
C THR A 214 -2.03 -4.88 13.40
N ALA A 215 -2.52 -4.61 12.18
CA ALA A 215 -2.67 -5.59 11.12
C ALA A 215 -1.81 -5.18 9.92
N CYS A 216 -1.04 -6.13 9.40
CA CYS A 216 -0.29 -6.02 8.17
C CYS A 216 -0.78 -7.08 7.20
N VAL A 217 -1.28 -6.65 6.05
CA VAL A 217 -1.82 -7.51 5.02
C VAL A 217 -0.90 -7.48 3.79
N VAL A 218 -0.63 -8.66 3.25
CA VAL A 218 0.12 -8.83 2.00
C VAL A 218 -0.76 -9.59 1.03
N ARG A 219 -1.17 -8.94 -0.04
CA ARG A 219 -1.95 -9.55 -1.11
C ARG A 219 -1.09 -9.79 -2.34
N ILE A 220 -1.10 -11.01 -2.84
CA ILE A 220 -0.40 -11.37 -4.07
C ILE A 220 -1.32 -11.18 -5.26
N ARG A 221 -0.87 -10.37 -6.23
CA ARG A 221 -1.67 -10.03 -7.42
C ARG A 221 -0.81 -10.01 -8.67
N ARG A 222 -1.44 -10.03 -9.83
CA ARG A 222 -0.72 -9.82 -11.09
C ARG A 222 -0.30 -8.38 -11.24
N ARG A 223 0.86 -8.17 -11.86
CA ARG A 223 1.29 -6.82 -12.24
C ARG A 223 0.28 -6.17 -13.18
N SER A 224 -0.07 -4.94 -12.89
CA SER A 224 -0.96 -4.08 -13.67
C SER A 224 -0.28 -2.72 -13.88
N PRO A 225 0.65 -2.61 -14.85
CA PRO A 225 1.32 -1.35 -15.12
C PRO A 225 0.36 -0.29 -15.62
N MET A 226 0.58 0.95 -15.21
CA MET A 226 -0.16 2.12 -15.69
C MET A 226 0.78 3.23 -16.12
N ASN A 227 0.39 3.88 -17.19
CA ASN A 227 1.14 4.97 -17.79
C ASN A 227 0.26 6.21 -17.77
N LEU A 228 0.68 7.27 -17.09
CA LEU A 228 -0.04 8.52 -17.00
C LEU A 228 0.75 9.63 -17.71
N MET A 229 0.17 10.21 -18.74
CA MET A 229 0.73 11.34 -19.44
C MET A 229 0.06 12.64 -19.01
N PHE A 230 0.89 13.61 -18.60
CA PHE A 230 0.44 14.90 -18.08
C PHE A 230 1.17 16.07 -18.75
N GLY A 231 0.52 16.72 -19.67
CA GLY A 231 1.04 17.85 -20.43
C GLY A 231 1.85 17.45 -21.67
N PRO A 232 1.91 18.31 -22.70
CA PRO A 232 2.74 18.11 -23.89
C PRO A 232 4.19 18.53 -23.67
N PRO A 233 5.15 18.05 -24.49
CA PRO A 233 6.52 18.51 -24.46
C PRO A 233 6.63 20.00 -24.82
N SER A 234 7.68 20.68 -24.37
CA SER A 234 7.93 22.09 -24.66
C SER A 234 8.25 22.34 -26.14
N ASN A 235 8.96 21.39 -26.78
CA ASN A 235 9.21 21.43 -28.20
C ASN A 235 8.18 20.54 -28.93
N ARG A 236 7.50 21.09 -29.93
CA ARG A 236 6.50 20.37 -30.73
C ARG A 236 7.10 19.20 -31.54
N ASP A 237 8.36 19.28 -31.91
CA ASP A 237 9.05 18.24 -32.65
C ASP A 237 9.27 16.98 -31.80
N ASP A 238 9.23 17.09 -30.48
CA ASP A 238 9.32 15.96 -29.56
C ASP A 238 7.98 15.24 -29.29
N CYS A 239 6.85 15.76 -29.84
CA CYS A 239 5.53 15.18 -29.59
C CYS A 239 5.45 13.72 -30.04
N ASP A 240 5.87 13.42 -31.27
CA ASP A 240 5.81 12.05 -31.82
C ASP A 240 6.71 11.09 -31.04
N ARG A 241 7.89 11.55 -30.63
CA ARG A 241 8.81 10.76 -29.81
C ARG A 241 8.21 10.45 -28.43
N MET A 242 7.61 11.44 -27.78
CA MET A 242 6.97 11.28 -26.48
C MET A 242 5.77 10.32 -26.56
N MET A 243 4.93 10.48 -27.60
CA MET A 243 3.79 9.60 -27.84
C MET A 243 4.23 8.17 -28.16
N SER A 244 5.26 7.99 -29.00
CA SER A 244 5.81 6.66 -29.30
C SER A 244 6.33 5.97 -28.04
N LEU A 245 7.06 6.69 -27.19
CA LEU A 245 7.56 6.16 -25.93
C LEU A 245 6.43 5.81 -24.97
N PHE A 246 5.42 6.65 -24.86
CA PHE A 246 4.27 6.43 -24.00
C PHE A 246 3.46 5.21 -24.43
N PHE A 247 3.04 5.12 -25.69
CA PHE A 247 2.24 4.02 -26.22
C PHE A 247 3.03 2.71 -26.44
N SER A 248 4.37 2.75 -26.38
CA SER A 248 5.19 1.53 -26.40
C SER A 248 5.24 0.80 -25.06
N LYS A 249 4.79 1.43 -23.97
CA LYS A 249 4.77 0.82 -22.65
C LYS A 249 3.59 -0.14 -22.52
N GLU A 250 3.82 -1.25 -21.84
CA GLU A 250 2.74 -2.17 -21.46
C GLU A 250 1.82 -1.57 -20.42
N GLY A 251 0.57 -2.02 -20.36
CA GLY A 251 -0.42 -1.64 -19.38
C GLY A 251 -1.40 -0.58 -19.86
N LYS A 252 -2.17 -0.03 -18.91
CA LYS A 252 -3.20 0.98 -19.20
C LYS A 252 -2.57 2.35 -19.45
N HIS A 253 -3.23 3.14 -20.30
CA HIS A 253 -2.80 4.49 -20.70
C HIS A 253 -3.81 5.54 -20.27
N ILE A 254 -3.37 6.50 -19.47
CA ILE A 254 -4.16 7.63 -18.96
C ILE A 254 -3.57 8.91 -19.55
N VAL A 255 -4.39 9.71 -20.21
CA VAL A 255 -3.97 10.99 -20.82
C VAL A 255 -4.68 12.15 -20.13
N CYS A 256 -3.91 13.05 -19.50
CA CYS A 256 -4.43 14.19 -18.76
C CYS A 256 -4.07 15.52 -19.45
N GLY A 257 -5.11 16.29 -19.80
CA GLY A 257 -5.01 17.62 -20.39
C GLY A 257 -5.49 17.70 -21.84
N GLY A 258 -6.31 18.71 -22.17
CA GLY A 258 -6.94 18.87 -23.48
C GLY A 258 -5.95 18.94 -24.64
N THR A 259 -4.86 19.72 -24.52
CA THR A 259 -3.80 19.79 -25.54
C THR A 259 -3.10 18.44 -25.72
N THR A 260 -2.80 17.74 -24.61
CA THR A 260 -2.16 16.42 -24.62
C THR A 260 -3.06 15.40 -25.32
N SER A 261 -4.35 15.42 -24.99
CA SER A 261 -5.36 14.54 -25.60
C SER A 261 -5.51 14.77 -27.10
N THR A 262 -5.45 16.03 -27.53
CA THR A 262 -5.48 16.37 -28.97
C THR A 262 -4.24 15.82 -29.70
N ILE A 263 -3.05 15.89 -29.08
CA ILE A 263 -1.83 15.34 -29.66
C ILE A 263 -1.89 13.80 -29.71
N ALA A 264 -2.37 13.17 -28.63
CA ALA A 264 -2.54 11.71 -28.56
C ALA A 264 -3.55 11.22 -29.63
N ALA A 265 -4.67 11.88 -29.81
CA ALA A 265 -5.67 11.57 -30.82
C ALA A 265 -5.09 11.66 -32.24
N LYS A 266 -4.30 12.71 -32.53
CA LYS A 266 -3.59 12.86 -33.82
C LYS A 266 -2.58 11.75 -34.06
N PHE A 267 -1.77 11.43 -33.04
CA PHE A 267 -0.76 10.37 -33.12
C PHE A 267 -1.39 9.01 -33.42
N LEU A 268 -2.50 8.70 -32.75
CA LEU A 268 -3.23 7.44 -32.94
C LEU A 268 -4.11 7.43 -34.21
N HIS A 269 -4.25 8.56 -34.90
CA HIS A 269 -5.21 8.74 -36.01
C HIS A 269 -6.64 8.38 -35.61
N LYS A 270 -7.05 8.74 -34.40
CA LYS A 270 -8.39 8.47 -33.83
C LYS A 270 -9.08 9.76 -33.43
N PRO A 271 -10.42 9.81 -33.47
CA PRO A 271 -11.17 11.00 -33.03
C PRO A 271 -11.08 11.15 -31.49
N LEU A 272 -11.00 12.39 -31.04
CA LEU A 272 -11.23 12.78 -29.66
C LEU A 272 -12.71 13.08 -29.46
N ILE A 273 -13.41 12.25 -28.68
CA ILE A 273 -14.86 12.36 -28.45
C ILE A 273 -15.06 12.83 -27.01
N ALA A 274 -15.56 14.05 -26.82
CA ALA A 274 -15.92 14.54 -25.49
C ALA A 274 -17.16 13.80 -24.98
N SER A 275 -17.14 13.33 -23.73
CA SER A 275 -18.35 12.83 -23.08
C SER A 275 -19.22 14.02 -22.66
N LEU A 276 -20.52 13.92 -22.94
CA LEU A 276 -21.50 14.91 -22.51
C LEU A 276 -22.04 14.65 -21.09
N ASP A 277 -21.58 13.60 -20.45
CA ASP A 277 -22.01 13.25 -19.10
C ASP A 277 -21.29 14.15 -18.08
N PHE A 278 -21.92 15.25 -17.73
CA PHE A 278 -21.53 16.12 -16.63
C PHE A 278 -21.90 15.46 -15.32
N VAL A 279 -20.89 15.00 -14.57
CA VAL A 279 -21.12 14.31 -13.28
C VAL A 279 -21.05 15.29 -12.11
N GLU A 280 -20.18 16.31 -12.16
CA GLU A 280 -20.06 17.35 -11.12
C GLU A 280 -19.59 18.70 -11.69
N ALA A 281 -20.02 19.81 -11.03
CA ALA A 281 -19.67 21.16 -11.46
C ALA A 281 -18.17 21.50 -11.36
N ASP A 282 -17.46 20.82 -10.45
CA ASP A 282 -16.07 21.12 -10.11
C ASP A 282 -15.04 20.20 -10.81
N VAL A 283 -15.50 19.17 -11.53
CA VAL A 283 -14.62 18.25 -12.27
C VAL A 283 -14.97 18.28 -13.77
N PRO A 284 -14.02 18.65 -14.63
CA PRO A 284 -14.23 18.70 -16.07
C PRO A 284 -14.62 17.36 -16.67
N PRO A 285 -15.39 17.35 -17.79
CA PRO A 285 -15.85 16.13 -18.42
C PRO A 285 -14.67 15.28 -18.92
N ILE A 286 -14.86 13.97 -18.92
CA ILE A 286 -13.95 13.00 -19.52
C ILE A 286 -14.13 12.96 -21.04
N ALA A 287 -13.08 12.53 -21.74
CA ALA A 287 -13.14 12.28 -23.17
C ALA A 287 -12.76 10.83 -23.49
N LYS A 288 -12.98 10.41 -24.72
CA LYS A 288 -12.63 9.08 -25.21
C LYS A 288 -11.77 9.17 -26.46
N ILE A 289 -10.71 8.37 -26.48
CA ILE A 289 -9.87 8.11 -27.66
C ILE A 289 -9.73 6.59 -27.74
N GLU A 290 -10.02 5.99 -28.88
CA GLU A 290 -9.83 4.55 -29.07
C GLU A 290 -8.33 4.20 -28.92
N GLY A 291 -8.02 3.27 -27.99
CA GLY A 291 -6.64 2.90 -27.65
C GLY A 291 -6.09 3.66 -26.43
N VAL A 292 -6.91 4.47 -25.75
CA VAL A 292 -6.58 5.13 -24.48
C VAL A 292 -7.62 4.73 -23.43
N ASP A 293 -7.19 4.27 -22.27
CA ASP A 293 -8.08 3.76 -21.23
C ASP A 293 -8.88 4.88 -20.54
N LEU A 294 -8.23 6.03 -20.32
CA LEU A 294 -8.88 7.18 -19.71
C LEU A 294 -8.28 8.49 -20.24
N VAL A 295 -9.17 9.42 -20.58
CA VAL A 295 -8.81 10.78 -21.02
C VAL A 295 -9.52 11.79 -20.15
N THR A 296 -8.74 12.66 -19.47
CA THR A 296 -9.29 13.67 -18.55
C THR A 296 -8.74 15.07 -18.85
N GLU A 297 -9.29 16.06 -18.16
CA GLU A 297 -8.66 17.38 -18.04
C GLU A 297 -7.31 17.23 -17.28
N GLY A 298 -6.55 18.30 -17.20
CA GLY A 298 -5.18 18.28 -16.71
C GLY A 298 -5.05 18.62 -15.22
N VAL A 299 -4.67 19.88 -14.95
CA VAL A 299 -4.18 20.32 -13.62
C VAL A 299 -5.25 20.17 -12.53
N ILE A 300 -6.50 20.55 -12.82
CA ILE A 300 -7.60 20.48 -11.84
C ILE A 300 -7.84 19.05 -11.42
N THR A 301 -7.92 18.14 -12.40
CA THR A 301 -8.12 16.70 -12.14
C THR A 301 -6.99 16.10 -11.31
N ILE A 302 -5.72 16.34 -11.67
CA ILE A 302 -4.57 15.80 -10.95
C ILE A 302 -4.45 16.40 -9.54
N ASN A 303 -4.80 17.68 -9.34
CA ASN A 303 -4.84 18.28 -8.01
C ASN A 303 -5.89 17.57 -7.12
N LYS A 304 -7.07 17.27 -7.69
CA LYS A 304 -8.12 16.52 -6.95
C LYS A 304 -7.68 15.09 -6.61
N VAL A 305 -7.00 14.42 -7.53
CA VAL A 305 -6.38 13.10 -7.25
C VAL A 305 -5.37 13.17 -6.12
N LEU A 306 -4.54 14.22 -6.05
CA LEU A 306 -3.59 14.42 -4.96
C LEU A 306 -4.29 14.65 -3.60
N GLU A 307 -5.38 15.40 -3.57
CA GLU A 307 -6.21 15.57 -2.36
C GLU A 307 -6.72 14.22 -1.86
N TYR A 308 -7.30 13.41 -2.76
CA TYR A 308 -7.76 12.06 -2.43
C TYR A 308 -6.62 11.11 -2.02
N ALA A 309 -5.44 11.24 -2.62
CA ALA A 309 -4.28 10.43 -2.23
C ALA A 309 -3.81 10.73 -0.79
N LYS A 310 -3.80 12.01 -0.40
CA LYS A 310 -3.47 12.43 0.97
C LYS A 310 -4.51 11.94 1.98
N ASP A 311 -5.81 12.01 1.64
CA ASP A 311 -6.88 11.48 2.49
C ASP A 311 -6.79 9.95 2.62
N TYR A 312 -6.53 9.25 1.52
CA TYR A 312 -6.37 7.79 1.51
C TYR A 312 -5.21 7.30 2.40
N LEU A 313 -4.12 8.07 2.49
CA LEU A 313 -3.01 7.77 3.40
C LEU A 313 -3.35 8.07 4.86
N GLY A 314 -4.24 9.00 5.10
CA GLY A 314 -4.74 9.36 6.43
C GLY A 314 -5.91 8.48 6.87
N ASP A 315 -7.03 9.12 7.19
CA ASP A 315 -8.24 8.47 7.71
C ASP A 315 -9.16 7.90 6.63
N ASN A 316 -8.84 8.15 5.35
CA ASN A 316 -9.62 7.71 4.17
C ASN A 316 -11.12 8.09 4.24
N LYS A 317 -11.42 9.28 4.76
CA LYS A 317 -12.79 9.78 4.93
C LYS A 317 -13.51 10.06 3.61
N GLU A 318 -12.73 10.30 2.56
CA GLU A 318 -13.23 10.63 1.22
C GLU A 318 -13.42 9.39 0.34
N TYR A 319 -13.21 8.17 0.87
CA TYR A 319 -13.28 6.92 0.11
C TYR A 319 -14.57 6.78 -0.69
N GLU A 320 -15.73 6.98 -0.07
CA GLU A 320 -17.02 6.89 -0.75
C GLU A 320 -17.16 7.93 -1.87
N LYS A 321 -16.51 9.10 -1.73
CA LYS A 321 -16.61 10.15 -2.73
C LYS A 321 -15.94 9.77 -4.05
N TRP A 322 -14.79 9.10 -4.02
CA TRP A 322 -14.06 8.75 -5.23
C TRP A 322 -14.25 7.29 -5.68
N SER A 323 -14.57 6.36 -4.78
CA SER A 323 -14.72 4.94 -5.14
C SER A 323 -15.93 4.66 -6.01
N ILE A 324 -17.01 5.46 -5.86
CA ILE A 324 -18.31 5.23 -6.53
C ILE A 324 -18.50 6.17 -7.72
N LYS A 325 -17.96 7.40 -7.67
CA LYS A 325 -18.17 8.42 -8.70
C LYS A 325 -17.49 8.10 -10.03
N ASN A 326 -18.04 8.63 -11.12
CA ASN A 326 -17.54 8.41 -12.48
C ASN A 326 -16.88 9.65 -13.12
N ASP A 327 -16.54 10.66 -12.32
CA ASP A 327 -15.73 11.79 -12.78
C ASP A 327 -14.27 11.38 -13.04
N GLY A 328 -13.52 12.24 -13.75
CA GLY A 328 -12.16 11.94 -14.17
C GLY A 328 -11.19 11.71 -13.00
N ALA A 329 -11.30 12.48 -11.92
CA ALA A 329 -10.43 12.33 -10.75
C ALA A 329 -10.71 11.01 -10.03
N SER A 330 -11.98 10.67 -9.83
CA SER A 330 -12.40 9.42 -9.19
C SER A 330 -11.96 8.18 -9.99
N GLN A 331 -12.05 8.23 -11.32
CA GLN A 331 -11.57 7.15 -12.18
C GLN A 331 -10.05 7.01 -12.10
N ILE A 332 -9.30 8.11 -12.10
CA ILE A 332 -7.83 8.07 -11.90
C ILE A 332 -7.49 7.49 -10.52
N CYS A 333 -8.21 7.87 -9.45
CA CYS A 333 -7.98 7.30 -8.12
C CYS A 333 -8.16 5.79 -8.10
N ARG A 334 -9.25 5.25 -8.66
CA ARG A 334 -9.43 3.79 -8.75
C ARG A 334 -8.31 3.12 -9.53
N LEU A 335 -7.94 3.68 -10.68
CA LEU A 335 -6.84 3.14 -11.48
C LEU A 335 -5.51 3.16 -10.72
N LEU A 336 -5.14 4.28 -10.10
CA LEU A 336 -3.83 4.44 -9.45
C LEU A 336 -3.77 3.83 -8.04
N PHE A 337 -4.85 3.92 -7.24
CA PHE A 337 -4.82 3.48 -5.83
C PHE A 337 -5.20 2.02 -5.67
N GLU A 338 -6.10 1.49 -6.52
CA GLU A 338 -6.62 0.13 -6.38
C GLU A 338 -6.07 -0.84 -7.41
N GLU A 339 -5.98 -0.42 -8.69
CA GLU A 339 -5.61 -1.33 -9.77
C GLU A 339 -4.12 -1.35 -10.10
N ALA A 340 -3.44 -0.20 -10.08
CA ALA A 340 -2.03 -0.11 -10.47
C ALA A 340 -1.12 -0.90 -9.52
N THR A 341 -0.08 -1.48 -10.10
CA THR A 341 1.07 -2.04 -9.37
C THR A 341 2.34 -1.25 -9.66
N ASP A 342 2.46 -0.80 -10.88
CA ASP A 342 3.61 -0.02 -11.38
C ASP A 342 3.06 1.21 -12.11
N ILE A 343 3.60 2.39 -11.85
CA ILE A 343 3.10 3.64 -12.43
C ILE A 343 4.25 4.41 -13.08
N ASN A 344 4.08 4.72 -14.37
CA ASN A 344 5.01 5.55 -15.12
C ASN A 344 4.37 6.91 -15.39
N PHE A 345 5.01 7.99 -14.96
CA PHE A 345 4.61 9.35 -15.30
C PHE A 345 5.38 9.90 -16.49
N PHE A 346 4.65 10.38 -17.49
CA PHE A 346 5.17 11.10 -18.65
C PHE A 346 4.76 12.56 -18.53
N VAL A 347 5.69 13.42 -18.09
CA VAL A 347 5.38 14.82 -17.79
C VAL A 347 5.96 15.75 -18.84
N GLY A 348 5.09 16.37 -19.61
CA GLY A 348 5.47 17.35 -20.61
C GLY A 348 5.73 18.74 -20.00
N ARG A 349 6.80 19.40 -20.46
CA ARG A 349 7.26 20.69 -19.92
C ARG A 349 6.62 21.93 -20.56
N ALA A 350 5.70 21.78 -21.50
CA ALA A 350 5.03 22.93 -22.09
C ALA A 350 4.21 23.70 -21.05
N VAL A 351 4.32 25.01 -21.11
CA VAL A 351 3.48 25.95 -20.34
C VAL A 351 2.32 26.34 -21.25
N ASN A 352 1.09 26.20 -20.78
CA ASN A 352 -0.08 26.61 -21.56
C ASN A 352 -0.21 28.15 -21.53
N PRO A 353 -0.10 28.83 -22.70
CA PRO A 353 -0.24 30.29 -22.75
C PRO A 353 -1.59 30.82 -22.27
N ALA A 354 -2.67 30.00 -22.35
CA ALA A 354 -4.00 30.36 -21.89
C ALA A 354 -4.12 30.47 -20.36
N HIS A 355 -3.17 29.94 -19.61
CA HIS A 355 -3.11 30.06 -18.15
C HIS A 355 -2.02 31.03 -17.67
N GLN A 356 -1.42 31.83 -18.57
CA GLN A 356 -0.52 32.91 -18.21
C GLN A 356 -1.33 34.12 -17.74
N ASN A 357 -1.78 34.08 -16.48
CA ASN A 357 -2.08 35.31 -15.78
C ASN A 357 -0.72 35.95 -15.40
N PRO A 358 -0.41 37.18 -15.85
CA PRO A 358 0.85 37.86 -15.52
C PRO A 358 1.09 38.02 -14.00
N GLU A 359 0.02 37.98 -13.21
CA GLU A 359 0.07 38.13 -11.75
C GLU A 359 0.25 36.80 -10.99
N LEU A 360 0.05 35.66 -11.67
CA LEU A 360 0.28 34.32 -11.12
C LEU A 360 1.05 33.51 -12.17
N PRO A 361 2.37 33.45 -12.13
CA PRO A 361 3.12 32.55 -12.96
C PRO A 361 2.76 31.12 -12.55
N ILE A 362 1.72 30.54 -13.20
CA ILE A 362 1.41 29.11 -13.14
C ILE A 362 2.52 28.42 -13.94
N ASN A 363 3.63 28.26 -13.27
CA ASN A 363 4.86 27.78 -13.81
C ASN A 363 4.82 26.26 -13.97
N PHE A 364 5.63 25.76 -14.88
CA PHE A 364 6.11 24.38 -14.97
C PHE A 364 6.31 23.73 -13.60
N ASN A 365 6.78 24.47 -12.60
CA ASN A 365 6.94 24.05 -11.21
C ASN A 365 5.65 23.47 -10.59
N ILE A 366 4.47 24.00 -10.92
CA ILE A 366 3.22 23.49 -10.34
C ILE A 366 2.93 22.07 -10.82
N LYS A 367 3.09 21.79 -12.13
CA LYS A 367 2.87 20.44 -12.67
C LYS A 367 3.86 19.45 -12.09
N MET A 368 5.14 19.83 -12.00
CA MET A 368 6.17 18.96 -11.42
C MET A 368 5.92 18.69 -9.95
N ASN A 369 5.59 19.74 -9.17
CA ASN A 369 5.27 19.59 -7.75
C ASN A 369 4.07 18.67 -7.53
N LEU A 370 2.99 18.79 -8.34
CA LEU A 370 1.82 17.92 -8.26
C LEU A 370 2.20 16.46 -8.50
N VAL A 371 2.99 16.19 -9.54
CA VAL A 371 3.42 14.84 -9.86
C VAL A 371 4.38 14.29 -8.81
N GLU A 372 5.32 15.08 -8.31
CA GLU A 372 6.24 14.68 -7.25
C GLU A 372 5.52 14.37 -5.94
N GLU A 373 4.56 15.21 -5.53
CA GLU A 373 3.75 14.94 -4.32
C GLU A 373 2.86 13.70 -4.52
N LEU A 374 2.21 13.57 -5.69
CA LEU A 374 1.41 12.40 -6.00
C LEU A 374 2.25 11.13 -6.03
N SER A 375 3.44 11.16 -6.62
CA SER A 375 4.40 10.05 -6.61
C SER A 375 4.77 9.62 -5.19
N LYS A 376 5.03 10.59 -4.29
CA LYS A 376 5.31 10.30 -2.88
C LYS A 376 4.14 9.60 -2.20
N CYS A 377 2.92 10.10 -2.41
CA CYS A 377 1.72 9.47 -1.88
C CYS A 377 1.54 8.03 -2.41
N LEU A 378 1.70 7.83 -3.72
CA LEU A 378 1.54 6.53 -4.35
C LEU A 378 2.56 5.49 -3.86
N ARG A 379 3.82 5.89 -3.63
CA ARG A 379 4.82 5.01 -2.98
C ARG A 379 4.40 4.61 -1.57
N GLN A 380 3.87 5.55 -0.79
CA GLN A 380 3.36 5.26 0.56
C GLN A 380 2.09 4.40 0.54
N ILE A 381 1.29 4.48 -0.51
CA ILE A 381 0.15 3.57 -0.74
C ILE A 381 0.62 2.14 -1.05
N GLY A 382 1.91 1.93 -1.31
CA GLY A 382 2.49 0.62 -1.64
C GLY A 382 2.47 0.33 -3.13
N ARG A 383 2.48 1.38 -3.99
CA ARG A 383 2.66 1.20 -5.43
C ARG A 383 4.15 1.17 -5.74
N ALA A 384 4.63 0.00 -6.11
CA ALA A 384 6.02 -0.19 -6.51
C ALA A 384 6.34 0.63 -7.78
N HIS A 385 7.55 1.14 -7.88
CA HIS A 385 8.10 1.78 -9.09
C HIS A 385 7.29 2.97 -9.62
N VAL A 386 7.11 3.99 -8.79
CA VAL A 386 6.55 5.29 -9.20
C VAL A 386 7.64 6.26 -9.64
#